data_245cda084109bed6024768ec6f865334
#
_entry.id   245cda084109bed6024768ec6f865334
#
_cell.length_a   1.000
_cell.length_b   1.000
_cell.length_c   1.000
_cell.angle_alpha   90.00
_cell.angle_beta   90.00
_cell.angle_gamma   90.00
#
_symmetry.space_group_name_H-M   'P 1'
#
loop_
_entity.id
_entity.type
_entity.pdbx_description
1 polymer ?
#
loop_
_entity_poly.entity_id
_entity_poly.type
_entity_poly.pdbx_seq_one_letter_code
_entity_poly.pdbx_strand_id
1 'polypeptide(L)'
;MGFTIEHYTHSDTAIKKGISNMPGVDKDSDETLTSEYIIGNLTALHNNCIGPIMKHFNRISGTFVWNIAVSSGYRCKELNSAVGGVENSQHIHGMAIDIVYTTGPAADVFNWAISNLSGWSQIIWEFPEKGQWTSGGGGSEWIHISYNESKNNKVLSLASNKEDLHTAHSGERIGKY
;
A
#
# COMPACT_ATOMS: atom_id res chain seq x y z
N MET A 1 -19.08 5.66 0.03
CA MET A 1 -18.76 4.52 -0.85
C MET A 1 -18.05 3.50 0.02
N GLY A 2 -18.57 2.27 0.07
CA GLY A 2 -18.00 1.22 0.92
C GLY A 2 -16.74 0.61 0.30
N PHE A 3 -15.93 -0.04 1.13
CA PHE A 3 -14.84 -0.90 0.71
C PHE A 3 -15.38 -2.06 -0.14
N THR A 4 -14.75 -2.31 -1.28
CA THR A 4 -14.96 -3.53 -2.06
C THR A 4 -13.60 -4.19 -2.33
N ILE A 5 -13.60 -5.51 -2.38
CA ILE A 5 -12.37 -6.30 -2.57
C ILE A 5 -11.70 -5.97 -3.91
N GLU A 6 -12.49 -5.63 -4.93
CA GLU A 6 -11.99 -5.31 -6.27
C GLU A 6 -11.02 -4.12 -6.26
N HIS A 7 -11.21 -3.16 -5.38
CA HIS A 7 -10.27 -2.03 -5.23
C HIS A 7 -8.86 -2.47 -4.83
N TYR A 8 -8.73 -3.62 -4.19
CA TYR A 8 -7.47 -4.11 -3.65
C TYR A 8 -6.94 -5.36 -4.36
N THR A 9 -7.67 -5.92 -5.31
CA THR A 9 -7.22 -7.08 -6.10
C THR A 9 -7.02 -6.75 -7.57
N HIS A 10 -7.44 -5.55 -8.02
CA HIS A 10 -7.22 -5.10 -9.39
C HIS A 10 -5.72 -4.96 -9.68
N SER A 11 -5.28 -5.44 -10.86
CA SER A 11 -3.92 -5.29 -11.34
C SER A 11 -3.88 -5.36 -12.88
N ASP A 12 -3.45 -4.26 -13.49
CA ASP A 12 -3.23 -4.21 -14.94
C ASP A 12 -2.20 -5.24 -15.41
N THR A 13 -1.18 -5.51 -14.58
CA THR A 13 -0.17 -6.54 -14.88
C THR A 13 -0.78 -7.94 -14.88
N ALA A 14 -1.65 -8.24 -13.90
CA ALA A 14 -2.36 -9.52 -13.87
C ALA A 14 -3.24 -9.68 -15.11
N ILE A 15 -4.01 -8.66 -15.48
CA ILE A 15 -4.87 -8.66 -16.67
C ILE A 15 -4.03 -8.90 -17.93
N LYS A 16 -2.96 -8.13 -18.13
CA LYS A 16 -2.07 -8.24 -19.31
C LYS A 16 -1.41 -9.61 -19.43
N LYS A 17 -1.12 -10.26 -18.30
CA LYS A 17 -0.43 -11.56 -18.24
C LYS A 17 -1.40 -12.75 -18.12
N GLY A 18 -2.70 -12.51 -17.99
CA GLY A 18 -3.70 -13.57 -17.78
C GLY A 18 -3.58 -14.24 -16.41
N ILE A 19 -3.03 -13.56 -15.41
CA ILE A 19 -2.85 -14.10 -14.05
C ILE A 19 -4.15 -13.92 -13.27
N SER A 20 -4.63 -14.99 -12.62
CA SER A 20 -5.76 -14.93 -11.69
C SER A 20 -5.29 -14.33 -10.35
N ASN A 21 -5.62 -13.07 -10.10
CA ASN A 21 -5.25 -12.39 -8.86
C ASN A 21 -6.40 -12.37 -7.85
N MET A 22 -7.01 -13.54 -7.60
CA MET A 22 -8.10 -13.67 -6.64
C MET A 22 -7.63 -14.20 -5.29
N PRO A 23 -8.12 -13.66 -4.16
CA PRO A 23 -7.82 -14.21 -2.84
C PRO A 23 -8.11 -15.70 -2.77
N GLY A 24 -7.16 -16.47 -2.23
CA GLY A 24 -7.27 -17.92 -2.09
C GLY A 24 -6.82 -18.74 -3.30
N VAL A 25 -6.36 -18.11 -4.40
CA VAL A 25 -5.84 -18.83 -5.57
C VAL A 25 -4.59 -19.66 -5.24
N ASP A 26 -3.81 -19.25 -4.25
CA ASP A 26 -2.57 -19.91 -3.81
C ASP A 26 -2.76 -20.97 -2.71
N LYS A 27 -4.00 -21.22 -2.25
CA LYS A 27 -4.27 -22.13 -1.11
C LYS A 27 -3.73 -23.56 -1.31
N ASP A 28 -3.67 -24.03 -2.55
CA ASP A 28 -3.18 -25.38 -2.86
C ASP A 28 -1.66 -25.49 -2.74
N SER A 29 -0.94 -24.35 -2.83
CA SER A 29 0.50 -24.24 -2.61
C SER A 29 0.85 -23.75 -1.19
N ASP A 30 -0.11 -23.18 -0.48
CA ASP A 30 0.03 -22.64 0.87
C ASP A 30 -1.35 -22.58 1.54
N GLU A 31 -1.65 -23.57 2.37
CA GLU A 31 -2.95 -23.75 3.04
C GLU A 31 -3.33 -22.56 3.94
N THR A 32 -2.38 -21.70 4.29
CA THR A 32 -2.66 -20.48 5.08
C THR A 32 -3.25 -19.34 4.24
N LEU A 33 -3.07 -19.36 2.91
CA LEU A 33 -3.51 -18.30 1.99
C LEU A 33 -4.95 -18.53 1.52
N THR A 34 -5.86 -18.74 2.47
CA THR A 34 -7.30 -18.86 2.16
C THR A 34 -7.91 -17.51 1.79
N SER A 35 -9.05 -17.54 1.09
CA SER A 35 -9.81 -16.32 0.77
C SER A 35 -10.20 -15.57 2.03
N GLU A 36 -10.68 -16.26 3.05
CA GLU A 36 -11.11 -15.70 4.33
C GLU A 36 -9.96 -14.97 5.04
N TYR A 37 -8.78 -15.59 5.08
CA TYR A 37 -7.58 -15.00 5.67
C TYR A 37 -7.17 -13.71 4.96
N ILE A 38 -7.08 -13.76 3.62
CA ILE A 38 -6.64 -12.59 2.82
C ILE A 38 -7.67 -11.46 2.89
N ILE A 39 -8.97 -11.77 2.76
CA ILE A 39 -10.05 -10.76 2.83
C ILE A 39 -10.13 -10.16 4.25
N GLY A 40 -9.94 -10.98 5.27
CA GLY A 40 -9.87 -10.52 6.67
C GLY A 40 -8.75 -9.50 6.87
N ASN A 41 -7.54 -9.79 6.38
CA ASN A 41 -6.39 -8.89 6.45
C ASN A 41 -6.61 -7.59 5.66
N LEU A 42 -7.13 -7.67 4.43
CA LEU A 42 -7.47 -6.49 3.62
C LEU A 42 -8.52 -5.62 4.31
N THR A 43 -9.50 -6.24 4.95
CA THR A 43 -10.53 -5.52 5.71
C THR A 43 -9.95 -4.82 6.93
N ALA A 44 -9.07 -5.49 7.67
CA ALA A 44 -8.38 -4.91 8.82
C ALA A 44 -7.47 -3.74 8.40
N LEU A 45 -6.70 -3.91 7.33
CA LEU A 45 -5.86 -2.86 6.76
C LEU A 45 -6.69 -1.67 6.28
N HIS A 46 -7.83 -1.92 5.61
CA HIS A 46 -8.74 -0.85 5.22
C HIS A 46 -9.23 -0.06 6.44
N ASN A 47 -9.80 -0.75 7.42
CA ASN A 47 -10.42 -0.11 8.58
C ASN A 47 -9.44 0.69 9.43
N ASN A 48 -8.21 0.21 9.58
CA ASN A 48 -7.22 0.80 10.47
C ASN A 48 -6.29 1.82 9.77
N CYS A 49 -6.09 1.71 8.45
CA CYS A 49 -5.14 2.54 7.74
C CYS A 49 -5.74 3.26 6.54
N ILE A 50 -6.22 2.54 5.53
CA ILE A 50 -6.56 3.13 4.24
C ILE A 50 -7.86 3.94 4.31
N GLY A 51 -8.87 3.45 5.00
CA GLY A 51 -10.14 4.16 5.19
C GLY A 51 -9.97 5.53 5.87
N PRO A 52 -9.24 5.64 6.99
CA PRO A 52 -8.88 6.92 7.60
C PRO A 52 -8.16 7.87 6.65
N ILE A 53 -7.16 7.39 5.88
CA ILE A 53 -6.45 8.21 4.87
C ILE A 53 -7.42 8.70 3.80
N MET A 54 -8.21 7.80 3.21
CA MET A 54 -9.20 8.16 2.19
C MET A 54 -10.23 9.16 2.73
N LYS A 55 -10.68 8.99 3.97
CA LYS A 55 -11.62 9.91 4.62
C LYS A 55 -11.04 11.31 4.76
N HIS A 56 -9.73 11.43 5.02
CA HIS A 56 -9.06 12.72 5.17
C HIS A 56 -8.77 13.37 3.82
N PHE A 57 -8.13 12.64 2.90
CA PHE A 57 -7.60 13.20 1.66
C PHE A 57 -8.60 13.23 0.49
N ASN A 58 -9.62 12.36 0.48
CA ASN A 58 -10.63 12.33 -0.60
C ASN A 58 -11.76 13.35 -0.40
N ARG A 59 -11.51 14.46 0.33
CA ARG A 59 -12.47 15.54 0.53
C ARG A 59 -11.84 16.88 0.22
N ILE A 60 -12.44 17.63 -0.69
CA ILE A 60 -12.13 19.03 -0.97
C ILE A 60 -13.39 19.86 -0.72
N SER A 61 -13.35 20.81 0.22
CA SER A 61 -14.46 21.70 0.54
C SER A 61 -15.80 20.98 0.78
N GLY A 62 -15.75 19.81 1.42
CA GLY A 62 -16.95 18.99 1.71
C GLY A 62 -17.39 18.07 0.57
N THR A 63 -16.83 18.20 -0.62
CA THR A 63 -17.10 17.32 -1.77
C THR A 63 -16.12 16.15 -1.78
N PHE A 64 -16.63 14.94 -2.08
CA PHE A 64 -15.80 13.77 -2.25
C PHE A 64 -15.08 13.80 -3.60
N VAL A 65 -13.75 13.65 -3.57
CA VAL A 65 -12.89 13.59 -4.76
C VAL A 65 -11.91 12.42 -4.56
N TRP A 66 -11.65 11.66 -5.61
CA TRP A 66 -10.68 10.57 -5.57
C TRP A 66 -9.24 11.10 -5.67
N ASN A 67 -8.67 11.52 -4.55
CA ASN A 67 -7.29 12.01 -4.47
C ASN A 67 -6.29 10.91 -4.11
N ILE A 68 -6.76 9.84 -3.45
CA ILE A 68 -5.96 8.66 -3.13
C ILE A 68 -6.38 7.53 -4.07
N ALA A 69 -5.43 7.02 -4.82
CA ALA A 69 -5.62 5.83 -5.65
C ALA A 69 -4.76 4.66 -5.13
N VAL A 70 -5.29 3.45 -5.23
CA VAL A 70 -4.54 2.23 -4.96
C VAL A 70 -3.74 1.88 -6.21
N SER A 71 -2.42 1.88 -6.12
CA SER A 71 -1.52 1.49 -7.20
C SER A 71 -1.18 0.00 -7.17
N SER A 72 -1.19 -0.61 -5.98
CA SER A 72 -1.03 -2.06 -5.80
C SER A 72 -1.68 -2.49 -4.49
N GLY A 73 -2.46 -3.57 -4.52
CA GLY A 73 -3.06 -4.17 -3.34
C GLY A 73 -2.59 -5.61 -3.14
N TYR A 74 -3.54 -6.53 -2.95
CA TYR A 74 -3.24 -7.96 -2.88
C TYR A 74 -2.56 -8.45 -4.16
N ARG A 75 -1.58 -9.33 -4.00
CA ARG A 75 -0.87 -10.01 -5.08
C ARG A 75 -0.81 -11.51 -4.77
N CYS A 76 -1.38 -12.34 -5.65
CA CYS A 76 -1.09 -13.77 -5.61
C CYS A 76 0.41 -14.02 -5.83
N LYS A 77 0.92 -15.19 -5.47
CA LYS A 77 2.36 -15.52 -5.58
C LYS A 77 2.88 -15.32 -7.01
N GLU A 78 2.11 -15.76 -8.02
CA GLU A 78 2.46 -15.60 -9.43
C GLU A 78 2.58 -14.12 -9.83
N LEU A 79 1.59 -13.29 -9.46
CA LEU A 79 1.65 -11.85 -9.73
C LEU A 79 2.81 -11.20 -9.00
N ASN A 80 3.03 -11.55 -7.73
CA ASN A 80 4.14 -11.01 -6.94
C ASN A 80 5.50 -11.30 -7.61
N SER A 81 5.71 -12.52 -8.10
CA SER A 81 6.90 -12.89 -8.85
C SER A 81 6.99 -12.12 -10.18
N ALA A 82 5.87 -11.97 -10.89
CA ALA A 82 5.81 -11.27 -12.17
C ALA A 82 6.16 -9.78 -12.10
N VAL A 83 5.97 -9.15 -10.93
CA VAL A 83 6.33 -7.74 -10.67
C VAL A 83 7.66 -7.59 -9.91
N GLY A 84 8.39 -8.67 -9.66
CA GLY A 84 9.68 -8.65 -8.96
C GLY A 84 9.59 -8.44 -7.45
N GLY A 85 8.43 -8.75 -6.85
CA GLY A 85 8.24 -8.68 -5.40
C GLY A 85 9.03 -9.75 -4.65
N VAL A 86 9.37 -9.45 -3.39
CA VAL A 86 10.05 -10.41 -2.51
C VAL A 86 9.14 -11.58 -2.15
N GLU A 87 9.73 -12.76 -1.92
CA GLU A 87 8.99 -14.01 -1.67
C GLU A 87 8.02 -13.90 -0.48
N ASN A 88 8.45 -13.26 0.61
CA ASN A 88 7.64 -13.05 1.81
C ASN A 88 6.95 -11.67 1.83
N SER A 89 6.43 -11.22 0.69
CA SER A 89 5.78 -9.92 0.57
C SER A 89 4.47 -9.87 1.38
N GLN A 90 4.28 -8.80 2.14
CA GLN A 90 3.02 -8.56 2.85
C GLN A 90 1.80 -8.43 1.91
N HIS A 91 2.01 -8.08 0.65
CA HIS A 91 0.96 -8.05 -0.37
C HIS A 91 0.36 -9.44 -0.64
N ILE A 92 1.16 -10.51 -0.56
CA ILE A 92 0.68 -11.89 -0.73
C ILE A 92 -0.34 -12.28 0.35
N HIS A 93 -0.17 -11.72 1.54
CA HIS A 93 -1.04 -11.98 2.69
C HIS A 93 -2.23 -11.02 2.80
N GLY A 94 -2.41 -10.09 1.85
CA GLY A 94 -3.42 -9.03 1.97
C GLY A 94 -3.15 -8.03 3.10
N MET A 95 -1.92 -7.97 3.59
CA MET A 95 -1.51 -7.13 4.72
C MET A 95 -0.89 -5.80 4.29
N ALA A 96 -0.73 -5.55 3.01
CA ALA A 96 -0.13 -4.31 2.49
C ALA A 96 -0.85 -3.77 1.26
N ILE A 97 -0.83 -2.45 1.13
CA ILE A 97 -1.34 -1.69 -0.02
C ILE A 97 -0.39 -0.55 -0.33
N ASP A 98 -0.13 -0.35 -1.60
CA ASP A 98 0.57 0.81 -2.14
C ASP A 98 -0.46 1.83 -2.64
N ILE A 99 -0.33 3.07 -2.21
CA ILE A 99 -1.22 4.17 -2.59
C ILE A 99 -0.43 5.34 -3.18
N VAL A 100 -1.07 6.06 -4.09
CA VAL A 100 -0.57 7.31 -4.66
C VAL A 100 -1.51 8.47 -4.32
N TYR A 101 -0.94 9.65 -4.08
CA TYR A 101 -1.70 10.88 -3.90
C TYR A 101 -1.72 11.63 -5.23
N THR A 102 -2.86 11.62 -5.90
CA THR A 102 -2.98 12.07 -7.30
C THR A 102 -3.02 13.59 -7.46
N THR A 103 -3.29 14.33 -6.40
CA THR A 103 -3.50 15.78 -6.41
C THR A 103 -2.53 16.56 -5.52
N GLY A 104 -1.57 15.87 -4.90
CA GLY A 104 -0.57 16.47 -4.04
C GLY A 104 0.65 15.57 -3.83
N PRO A 105 1.67 16.04 -3.10
CA PRO A 105 2.87 15.27 -2.83
C PRO A 105 2.59 14.12 -1.86
N ALA A 106 3.19 12.95 -2.08
CA ALA A 106 3.07 11.80 -1.20
C ALA A 106 3.53 12.09 0.23
N ALA A 107 4.44 13.06 0.41
CA ALA A 107 4.88 13.57 1.71
C ALA A 107 3.72 13.96 2.63
N ASP A 108 2.65 14.55 2.09
CA ASP A 108 1.49 14.96 2.90
C ASP A 108 0.79 13.74 3.48
N VAL A 109 0.56 12.72 2.66
CA VAL A 109 -0.05 11.45 3.10
C VAL A 109 0.87 10.73 4.09
N PHE A 110 2.16 10.65 3.80
CA PHE A 110 3.15 10.02 4.66
C PHE A 110 3.18 10.65 6.05
N ASN A 111 3.36 11.99 6.12
CA ASN A 111 3.42 12.72 7.39
C ASN A 111 2.11 12.65 8.16
N TRP A 112 0.97 12.71 7.45
CA TRP A 112 -0.33 12.57 8.10
C TRP A 112 -0.52 11.15 8.66
N ALA A 113 -0.16 10.12 7.89
CA ALA A 113 -0.32 8.73 8.30
C ALA A 113 0.48 8.40 9.55
N ILE A 114 1.76 8.74 9.62
CA ILE A 114 2.59 8.50 10.82
C ILE A 114 2.13 9.29 12.06
N SER A 115 1.44 10.40 11.85
CA SER A 115 0.97 11.28 12.96
C SER A 115 -0.43 10.91 13.46
N ASN A 116 -1.26 10.28 12.64
CA ASN A 116 -2.69 10.10 12.93
C ASN A 116 -3.15 8.63 12.97
N LEU A 117 -2.42 7.72 12.33
CA LEU A 117 -2.74 6.30 12.38
C LEU A 117 -2.11 5.63 13.60
N SER A 118 -2.82 4.69 14.21
CA SER A 118 -2.33 3.95 15.40
C SER A 118 -2.19 2.45 15.18
N GLY A 119 -2.64 1.93 14.07
CA GLY A 119 -2.77 0.49 13.82
C GLY A 119 -1.93 -0.05 12.66
N TRP A 120 -0.91 0.66 12.22
CA TRP A 120 -0.04 0.22 11.12
C TRP A 120 1.13 -0.64 11.61
N SER A 121 1.67 -1.44 10.71
CA SER A 121 2.88 -2.25 10.92
C SER A 121 4.09 -1.58 10.26
N GLN A 122 3.92 -1.11 9.02
CA GLN A 122 4.96 -0.46 8.25
C GLN A 122 4.35 0.65 7.39
N ILE A 123 5.03 1.80 7.33
CA ILE A 123 4.75 2.89 6.39
C ILE A 123 6.05 3.23 5.69
N ILE A 124 6.07 3.12 4.36
CA ILE A 124 7.23 3.42 3.53
C ILE A 124 6.85 4.48 2.50
N TRP A 125 7.59 5.56 2.44
CA TRP A 125 7.55 6.49 1.31
C TRP A 125 8.59 6.04 0.29
N GLU A 126 8.12 5.46 -0.79
CA GLU A 126 8.98 4.89 -1.82
C GLU A 126 9.26 5.88 -2.94
N PHE A 127 10.54 5.98 -3.32
CA PHE A 127 11.05 6.81 -4.41
C PHE A 127 10.66 8.30 -4.32
N PRO A 128 10.88 8.95 -3.17
CA PRO A 128 10.54 10.37 -3.00
C PRO A 128 11.24 11.28 -4.03
N GLU A 129 12.39 10.87 -4.54
CA GLU A 129 13.16 11.59 -5.55
C GLU A 129 12.51 11.56 -6.95
N LYS A 130 11.60 10.64 -7.21
CA LYS A 130 10.85 10.57 -8.48
C LYS A 130 9.72 11.59 -8.56
N GLY A 131 9.40 12.19 -7.41
CA GLY A 131 8.39 13.22 -7.29
C GLY A 131 6.95 12.73 -7.47
N GLN A 132 6.03 13.67 -7.34
CA GLN A 132 4.59 13.43 -7.32
C GLN A 132 4.12 12.61 -8.53
N TRP A 133 3.30 11.60 -8.25
CA TRP A 133 2.64 10.83 -9.28
C TRP A 133 1.74 11.72 -10.16
N THR A 134 1.79 11.50 -11.48
CA THR A 134 0.93 12.19 -12.45
C THR A 134 0.31 11.19 -13.42
N SER A 135 -0.92 11.43 -13.84
CA SER A 135 -1.64 10.59 -14.82
C SER A 135 -0.97 10.53 -16.19
N GLY A 136 -0.03 11.44 -16.47
CA GLY A 136 0.75 11.49 -17.72
C GLY A 136 2.07 10.71 -17.67
N GLY A 137 2.34 9.96 -16.59
CA GLY A 137 3.52 9.13 -16.43
C GLY A 137 4.78 9.87 -15.94
N GLY A 138 4.63 11.09 -15.46
CA GLY A 138 5.67 11.78 -14.68
C GLY A 138 5.55 11.43 -13.21
N GLY A 139 6.69 11.34 -12.48
CA GLY A 139 6.73 11.00 -11.08
C GLY A 139 6.17 9.60 -10.77
N SER A 140 6.75 8.90 -9.84
CA SER A 140 6.27 7.58 -9.45
C SER A 140 6.55 7.28 -7.98
N GLU A 141 6.47 8.31 -7.13
CA GLU A 141 6.47 8.11 -5.69
C GLU A 141 5.14 7.48 -5.25
N TRP A 142 5.21 6.60 -4.27
CA TRP A 142 4.02 6.03 -3.63
C TRP A 142 4.26 5.78 -2.15
N ILE A 143 3.19 5.53 -1.41
CA ILE A 143 3.26 5.15 -0.02
C ILE A 143 2.84 3.70 0.12
N HIS A 144 3.75 2.85 0.59
CA HIS A 144 3.45 1.51 1.05
C HIS A 144 2.94 1.56 2.49
N ILE A 145 1.80 0.96 2.74
CA ILE A 145 1.22 0.87 4.08
C ILE A 145 0.84 -0.57 4.36
N SER A 146 1.30 -1.07 5.51
CA SER A 146 0.92 -2.39 5.96
C SER A 146 0.34 -2.39 7.37
N TYR A 147 -0.50 -3.39 7.63
CA TYR A 147 -1.12 -3.64 8.92
C TYR A 147 -0.97 -5.11 9.29
N ASN A 148 -0.55 -5.38 10.51
CA ASN A 148 -0.75 -6.65 11.17
C ASN A 148 -0.95 -6.39 12.68
N GLU A 149 -1.54 -7.34 13.38
CA GLU A 149 -1.83 -7.19 14.81
C GLU A 149 -0.57 -7.08 15.67
N SER A 150 0.56 -7.58 15.20
CA SER A 150 1.86 -7.56 15.93
C SER A 150 2.50 -6.18 15.99
N LYS A 151 2.05 -5.22 15.21
CA LYS A 151 2.47 -3.81 15.16
C LYS A 151 3.97 -3.58 15.31
N ASN A 152 4.71 -3.62 14.22
CA ASN A 152 6.15 -3.35 14.24
C ASN A 152 6.49 -1.85 14.19
N ASN A 153 5.53 -1.00 13.81
CA ASN A 153 5.63 0.46 13.73
C ASN A 153 6.91 0.96 13.06
N LYS A 154 7.23 0.42 11.89
CA LYS A 154 8.41 0.82 11.11
C LYS A 154 8.05 1.92 10.13
N VAL A 155 8.70 3.06 10.25
CA VAL A 155 8.62 4.16 9.29
C VAL A 155 9.87 4.15 8.44
N LEU A 156 9.71 4.20 7.12
CA LEU A 156 10.80 4.10 6.17
C LEU A 156 10.61 5.12 5.05
N SER A 157 11.70 5.69 4.57
CA SER A 157 11.76 6.39 3.29
C SER A 157 12.79 5.69 2.41
N LEU A 158 12.45 5.39 1.18
CA LEU A 158 13.26 4.62 0.25
C LEU A 158 13.49 5.41 -1.03
N ALA A 159 14.74 5.80 -1.29
CA ALA A 159 15.17 6.33 -2.58
C ALA A 159 15.38 5.20 -3.61
N SER A 160 15.55 5.57 -4.90
CA SER A 160 15.70 4.61 -6.01
C SER A 160 16.91 3.68 -5.89
N ASN A 161 17.91 4.06 -5.11
CA ASN A 161 19.05 3.21 -4.77
C ASN A 161 18.69 2.44 -3.50
N LYS A 162 18.46 1.15 -3.61
CA LYS A 162 18.15 0.24 -2.47
C LYS A 162 19.16 0.32 -1.30
N GLU A 163 20.29 0.98 -1.50
CA GLU A 163 21.34 1.20 -0.50
C GLU A 163 20.98 2.31 0.51
N ASP A 164 20.02 3.20 0.18
CA ASP A 164 19.62 4.32 1.03
C ASP A 164 18.35 4.02 1.84
N LEU A 165 18.21 2.79 2.34
CA LEU A 165 17.10 2.44 3.22
C LEU A 165 17.34 2.97 4.62
N HIS A 166 16.68 4.07 4.98
CA HIS A 166 16.73 4.61 6.33
C HIS A 166 15.53 4.11 7.15
N THR A 167 15.82 3.40 8.24
CA THR A 167 14.81 2.87 9.15
C THR A 167 14.75 3.74 10.40
N ALA A 168 13.58 4.33 10.68
CA ALA A 168 13.30 4.89 12.00
C ALA A 168 12.38 3.95 12.78
N HIS A 169 12.62 3.82 14.06
CA HIS A 169 11.72 3.18 14.99
C HIS A 169 10.66 4.21 15.44
N SER A 170 9.50 3.72 15.88
CA SER A 170 8.32 4.51 16.24
C SER A 170 8.63 5.85 16.90
N GLY A 171 8.29 6.95 16.24
CA GLY A 171 8.43 8.30 16.74
C GLY A 171 9.57 9.14 16.16
N GLU A 172 10.54 8.56 15.46
CA GLU A 172 11.58 9.32 14.77
C GLU A 172 11.16 9.60 13.31
N ARG A 173 11.07 10.89 12.97
CA ARG A 173 10.99 11.31 11.57
C ARG A 173 12.33 11.06 10.92
N ILE A 174 12.39 10.20 9.93
CA ILE A 174 13.56 10.15 9.08
C ILE A 174 13.56 11.42 8.25
N GLY A 175 14.56 12.23 8.55
CA GLY A 175 14.69 13.52 7.96
C GLY A 175 15.17 13.46 6.53
N LYS A 176 14.69 14.45 5.82
CA LYS A 176 15.26 15.16 4.68
C LYS A 176 16.12 14.34 3.71
N TYR A 177 15.56 14.18 2.56
CA TYR A 177 16.31 14.08 1.32
C TYR A 177 15.94 15.24 0.41
#